data_4a04d45aadb320f3048b21db55d04d3d
#
_entry.id   4a04d45aadb320f3048b21db55d04d3d
#
_cell.length_a   1.000
_cell.length_b   1.000
_cell.length_c   1.000
_cell.angle_alpha   90.00
_cell.angle_beta   90.00
_cell.angle_gamma   90.00
#
_symmetry.space_group_name_H-M   'P 1'
#
loop_
_entity.id
_entity.type
_entity.pdbx_description
1 polymer ?
#
loop_
_entity_poly.entity_id
_entity_poly.type
_entity_poly.pdbx_seq_one_letter_code
_entity_poly.pdbx_strand_id
1 'polypeptide(L)'
;MTVTVKMLVDRLKLKVVYGNKELLAKPITTADISRPGLEMTGYFDYYSPERLQLVGMKEWSYLKTMTENNRYSVFTNMFKAETPAVIVARGLNIPEEMLRAAKENGVAVLQGRNGTSSLSGDMSW
;
A
#
# COMPACT_ATOMS: atom_id res chain seq x y z
N MET A 1 -15.95 15.70 -6.74
CA MET A 1 -16.10 14.95 -5.49
C MET A 1 -14.79 14.24 -5.16
N THR A 2 -14.32 14.40 -3.95
CA THR A 2 -13.05 13.81 -3.54
C THR A 2 -13.26 12.37 -3.08
N VAL A 3 -12.51 11.44 -3.65
CA VAL A 3 -12.48 10.05 -3.19
C VAL A 3 -11.43 9.95 -2.10
N THR A 4 -11.80 9.32 -0.97
CA THR A 4 -10.90 9.13 0.17
C THR A 4 -10.55 7.66 0.35
N VAL A 5 -9.51 7.42 1.16
CA VAL A 5 -9.13 6.06 1.53
C VAL A 5 -10.30 5.33 2.20
N LYS A 6 -11.05 6.02 3.06
CA LYS A 6 -12.24 5.46 3.72
C LYS A 6 -13.27 4.95 2.72
N MET A 7 -13.54 5.73 1.68
CA MET A 7 -14.49 5.34 0.64
C MET A 7 -14.02 4.07 -0.09
N LEU A 8 -12.72 3.98 -0.34
CA LEU A 8 -12.13 2.79 -0.95
C LEU A 8 -12.29 1.56 -0.05
N VAL A 9 -12.00 1.72 1.24
CA VAL A 9 -12.15 0.65 2.24
C VAL A 9 -13.59 0.12 2.24
N ASP A 10 -14.57 1.03 2.26
CA ASP A 10 -15.97 0.65 2.29
C ASP A 10 -16.41 -0.03 0.98
N ARG A 11 -15.98 0.51 -0.16
CA ARG A 11 -16.35 -0.02 -1.47
C ARG A 11 -15.79 -1.41 -1.72
N LEU A 12 -14.52 -1.62 -1.39
CA LEU A 12 -13.83 -2.89 -1.64
C LEU A 12 -13.88 -3.83 -0.45
N LYS A 13 -14.48 -3.42 0.64
CA LYS A 13 -14.58 -4.22 1.87
C LYS A 13 -13.20 -4.66 2.35
N LEU A 14 -12.27 -3.72 2.38
CA LEU A 14 -10.91 -3.98 2.82
C LEU A 14 -10.83 -4.00 4.34
N LYS A 15 -9.89 -4.77 4.87
CA LYS A 15 -9.60 -4.76 6.29
C LYS A 15 -8.58 -3.66 6.57
N VAL A 16 -8.85 -2.81 7.55
CA VAL A 16 -7.89 -1.81 8.01
C VAL A 16 -6.97 -2.47 9.03
N VAL A 17 -5.74 -2.75 8.61
CA VAL A 17 -4.75 -3.36 9.51
C VAL A 17 -4.11 -2.29 10.38
N TYR A 18 -3.80 -1.14 9.78
CA TYR A 18 -3.36 0.03 10.51
C TYR A 18 -3.96 1.28 9.87
N GLY A 19 -4.53 2.14 10.69
CA GLY A 19 -5.08 3.40 10.23
C GLY A 19 -5.98 4.00 11.30
N ASN A 20 -6.24 5.29 11.17
CA ASN A 20 -7.15 6.04 12.03
C ASN A 20 -8.00 6.94 11.16
N LYS A 21 -8.89 7.72 11.78
CA LYS A 21 -9.79 8.64 11.07
C LYS A 21 -9.03 9.57 10.15
N GLU A 22 -7.91 10.10 10.63
CA GLU A 22 -7.09 11.05 9.90
C GLU A 22 -6.47 10.42 8.66
N LEU A 23 -5.89 9.24 8.79
CA LEU A 23 -5.27 8.54 7.68
C LEU A 23 -6.30 8.07 6.66
N LEU A 24 -7.46 7.62 7.12
CA LEU A 24 -8.53 7.18 6.24
C LEU A 24 -9.23 8.34 5.52
N ALA A 25 -9.06 9.56 6.00
CA ALA A 25 -9.59 10.76 5.34
C ALA A 25 -8.68 11.28 4.23
N LYS A 26 -7.49 10.71 4.04
CA LYS A 26 -6.58 11.13 2.97
C LYS A 26 -7.25 11.01 1.61
N PRO A 27 -7.05 12.01 0.73
CA PRO A 27 -7.63 11.96 -0.61
C PRO A 27 -6.85 11.00 -1.51
N ILE A 28 -7.58 10.36 -2.42
CA ILE A 28 -7.00 9.61 -3.52
C ILE A 28 -7.06 10.52 -4.73
N THR A 29 -5.91 11.01 -5.17
CA THR A 29 -5.83 12.05 -6.19
C THR A 29 -5.67 11.52 -7.60
N THR A 30 -5.42 10.23 -7.76
CA THR A 30 -5.26 9.60 -9.06
C THR A 30 -5.84 8.19 -9.03
N ALA A 31 -6.41 7.77 -10.17
CA ALA A 31 -6.91 6.41 -10.33
C ALA A 31 -5.77 5.41 -10.62
N ASP A 32 -4.58 5.90 -10.89
CA ASP A 32 -3.43 5.04 -11.15
C ASP A 32 -2.96 4.35 -9.87
N ILE A 33 -2.57 3.09 -10.00
CA ILE A 33 -2.12 2.26 -8.89
C ILE A 33 -0.69 1.84 -9.18
N SER A 34 0.18 1.93 -8.18
CA SER A 34 1.56 1.46 -8.29
C SER A 34 1.71 0.07 -7.70
N ARG A 35 2.46 -0.78 -8.40
CA ARG A 35 2.93 -2.05 -7.88
C ARG A 35 4.44 -1.93 -7.72
N PRO A 36 4.95 -1.77 -6.49
CA PRO A 36 6.31 -1.29 -6.25
C PRO A 36 7.38 -2.39 -6.38
N GLY A 37 7.46 -3.01 -7.55
CA GLY A 37 8.45 -4.06 -7.80
C GLY A 37 9.88 -3.54 -7.80
N LEU A 38 10.16 -2.52 -8.61
CA LEU A 38 11.49 -1.93 -8.71
C LEU A 38 11.90 -1.22 -7.42
N GLU A 39 10.96 -0.53 -6.78
CA GLU A 39 11.22 0.18 -5.53
C GLU A 39 11.70 -0.75 -4.43
N MET A 40 11.25 -1.99 -4.45
CA MET A 40 11.69 -3.00 -3.48
C MET A 40 13.16 -3.37 -3.64
N THR A 41 13.75 -3.10 -4.79
CA THR A 41 15.19 -3.28 -5.01
C THR A 41 16.02 -2.07 -4.60
N GLY A 42 15.35 -1.00 -4.15
CA GLY A 42 16.00 0.25 -3.78
C GLY A 42 16.05 1.28 -4.90
N TYR A 43 15.40 1.00 -6.04
CA TYR A 43 15.38 1.92 -7.17
C TYR A 43 14.11 2.75 -7.11
N PHE A 44 14.24 4.02 -6.76
CA PHE A 44 13.11 4.92 -6.58
C PHE A 44 12.98 6.00 -7.65
N ASP A 45 13.79 5.98 -8.68
CA ASP A 45 13.64 6.91 -9.80
C ASP A 45 12.27 6.66 -10.44
N TYR A 46 11.53 7.74 -10.72
CA TYR A 46 10.18 7.68 -11.29
C TYR A 46 9.13 7.06 -10.36
N TYR A 47 9.43 6.90 -9.07
CA TYR A 47 8.45 6.44 -8.10
C TYR A 47 7.38 7.51 -7.89
N SER A 48 6.12 7.07 -7.85
CA SER A 48 4.96 7.95 -7.69
C SER A 48 4.31 7.74 -6.32
N PRO A 49 4.78 8.44 -5.28
CA PRO A 49 4.26 8.23 -3.93
C PRO A 49 2.80 8.64 -3.73
N GLU A 50 2.24 9.45 -4.63
CA GLU A 50 0.84 9.89 -4.57
C GLU A 50 -0.15 8.82 -5.00
N ARG A 51 0.32 7.69 -5.50
CA ARG A 51 -0.54 6.58 -5.92
C ARG A 51 -0.80 5.61 -4.78
N LEU A 52 -1.93 4.92 -4.86
CA LEU A 52 -2.16 3.74 -4.02
C LEU A 52 -1.10 2.69 -4.35
N GLN A 53 -0.52 2.10 -3.33
CA GLN A 53 0.50 1.07 -3.51
C GLN A 53 -0.13 -0.30 -3.31
N LEU A 54 0.00 -1.18 -4.28
CA LEU A 54 -0.61 -2.51 -4.24
C LEU A 54 0.49 -3.57 -4.18
N VAL A 55 0.50 -4.34 -3.10
CA VAL A 55 1.45 -5.44 -2.89
C VAL A 55 0.72 -6.75 -3.14
N GLY A 56 1.06 -7.41 -4.24
CA GLY A 56 0.51 -8.71 -4.58
C GLY A 56 1.50 -9.83 -4.31
N MET A 57 1.21 -11.01 -4.85
CA MET A 57 2.02 -12.21 -4.61
C MET A 57 3.47 -12.04 -5.07
N LYS A 58 3.69 -11.39 -6.23
CA LYS A 58 5.05 -11.18 -6.75
C LYS A 58 5.88 -10.33 -5.80
N GLU A 59 5.36 -9.17 -5.41
CA GLU A 59 6.04 -8.26 -4.51
C GLU A 59 6.26 -8.90 -3.15
N TRP A 60 5.24 -9.58 -2.64
CA TRP A 60 5.32 -10.27 -1.36
C TRP A 60 6.37 -11.38 -1.36
N SER A 61 6.43 -12.16 -2.44
CA SER A 61 7.43 -13.23 -2.58
C SER A 61 8.85 -12.67 -2.58
N TYR A 62 9.04 -11.53 -3.22
CA TYR A 62 10.35 -10.86 -3.23
C TYR A 62 10.70 -10.33 -1.82
N LEU A 63 9.74 -9.75 -1.13
CA LEU A 63 9.96 -9.25 0.23
C LEU A 63 10.47 -10.34 1.17
N LYS A 64 10.00 -11.56 0.99
CA LYS A 64 10.44 -12.69 1.82
C LYS A 64 11.91 -13.03 1.64
N THR A 65 12.52 -12.66 0.52
CA THR A 65 13.94 -12.92 0.26
C THR A 65 14.85 -11.85 0.87
N MET A 66 14.28 -10.76 1.36
CA MET A 66 15.02 -9.63 1.89
C MET A 66 15.28 -9.78 3.37
N THR A 67 16.31 -9.08 3.87
CA THR A 67 16.54 -8.96 5.31
C THR A 67 15.52 -8.00 5.92
N GLU A 68 15.31 -8.10 7.23
CA GLU A 68 14.42 -7.20 7.96
C GLU A 68 14.83 -5.74 7.76
N ASN A 69 16.13 -5.44 7.86
CA ASN A 69 16.65 -4.09 7.70
C ASN A 69 16.36 -3.54 6.31
N ASN A 70 16.53 -4.36 5.29
CA ASN A 70 16.27 -3.94 3.91
C ASN A 70 14.78 -3.70 3.67
N ARG A 71 13.91 -4.57 4.20
CA ARG A 71 12.46 -4.39 4.10
C ARG A 71 12.04 -3.08 4.76
N TYR A 72 12.54 -2.84 5.97
CA TYR A 72 12.21 -1.61 6.70
C TYR A 72 12.67 -0.37 5.93
N SER A 73 13.89 -0.39 5.39
CA SER A 73 14.45 0.71 4.63
C SER A 73 13.60 1.01 3.38
N VAL A 74 13.21 -0.04 2.65
CA VAL A 74 12.38 0.11 1.46
C VAL A 74 11.04 0.76 1.79
N PHE A 75 10.35 0.27 2.82
CA PHE A 75 9.05 0.83 3.19
C PHE A 75 9.17 2.25 3.73
N THR A 76 10.23 2.56 4.47
CA THR A 76 10.48 3.91 4.95
C THR A 76 10.66 4.87 3.77
N ASN A 77 11.35 4.45 2.72
CA ASN A 77 11.54 5.26 1.53
C ASN A 77 10.29 5.33 0.66
N MET A 78 9.44 4.31 0.72
CA MET A 78 8.22 4.23 -0.08
C MET A 78 7.08 5.07 0.51
N PHE A 79 6.93 5.08 1.82
CA PHE A 79 5.79 5.71 2.50
C PHE A 79 6.06 7.19 2.75
N LYS A 80 5.32 8.04 2.03
CA LYS A 80 5.41 9.50 2.13
C LYS A 80 4.08 10.05 2.64
N ALA A 81 4.10 11.31 3.07
CA ALA A 81 2.88 11.96 3.57
C ALA A 81 1.76 11.96 2.54
N GLU A 82 2.09 12.07 1.25
CA GLU A 82 1.13 12.09 0.15
C GLU A 82 0.67 10.69 -0.27
N THR A 83 1.29 9.61 0.24
CA THR A 83 0.87 8.25 -0.09
C THR A 83 -0.47 7.96 0.57
N PRO A 84 -1.52 7.63 -0.22
CA PRO A 84 -2.84 7.41 0.38
C PRO A 84 -2.89 6.18 1.27
N ALA A 85 -2.39 5.05 0.78
CA ALA A 85 -2.41 3.79 1.52
C ALA A 85 -1.61 2.73 0.77
N VAL A 86 -1.25 1.66 1.48
CA VAL A 86 -0.74 0.44 0.87
C VAL A 86 -1.79 -0.66 1.08
N ILE A 87 -2.05 -1.43 0.02
CA ILE A 87 -3.00 -2.55 0.05
C ILE A 87 -2.24 -3.84 -0.17
N VAL A 88 -2.37 -4.77 0.76
CA VAL A 88 -1.78 -6.11 0.63
C VAL A 88 -2.89 -7.06 0.19
N ALA A 89 -2.71 -7.69 -0.97
CA ALA A 89 -3.72 -8.54 -1.59
C ALA A 89 -3.70 -9.97 -1.02
N ARG A 90 -4.73 -10.74 -1.36
CA ARG A 90 -4.84 -12.19 -1.11
C ARG A 90 -4.75 -12.62 0.36
N GLY A 91 -4.97 -11.72 1.30
CA GLY A 91 -4.84 -12.05 2.72
C GLY A 91 -3.42 -12.44 3.11
N LEU A 92 -2.41 -12.01 2.33
CA LEU A 92 -1.01 -12.32 2.62
C LEU A 92 -0.57 -11.72 3.94
N ASN A 93 0.36 -12.38 4.62
CA ASN A 93 0.88 -11.89 5.88
C ASN A 93 1.58 -10.55 5.68
N ILE A 94 1.29 -9.59 6.56
CA ILE A 94 1.85 -8.25 6.46
C ILE A 94 3.14 -8.23 7.27
N PRO A 95 4.28 -7.90 6.62
CA PRO A 95 5.55 -7.82 7.36
C PRO A 95 5.48 -6.77 8.46
N GLU A 96 6.06 -7.09 9.61
CA GLU A 96 6.11 -6.13 10.73
C GLU A 96 6.83 -4.86 10.33
N GLU A 97 7.87 -4.96 9.50
CA GLU A 97 8.63 -3.81 9.02
C GLU A 97 7.75 -2.85 8.21
N MET A 98 6.78 -3.38 7.46
CA MET A 98 5.81 -2.55 6.74
C MET A 98 4.94 -1.79 7.73
N LEU A 99 4.42 -2.46 8.76
CA LEU A 99 3.59 -1.82 9.78
C LEU A 99 4.36 -0.74 10.53
N ARG A 100 5.61 -1.03 10.90
CA ARG A 100 6.44 -0.07 11.62
C ARG A 100 6.71 1.18 10.77
N ALA A 101 7.09 0.99 9.51
CA ALA A 101 7.33 2.11 8.60
C ALA A 101 6.05 2.91 8.34
N ALA A 102 4.91 2.21 8.21
CA ALA A 102 3.62 2.87 8.01
C ALA A 102 3.22 3.73 9.20
N LYS A 103 3.42 3.23 10.41
CA LYS A 103 3.13 3.99 11.63
C LYS A 103 4.02 5.22 11.75
N GLU A 104 5.30 5.06 11.42
CA GLU A 104 6.26 6.17 11.53
C GLU A 104 6.03 7.24 10.48
N ASN A 105 5.49 6.88 9.32
CA ASN A 105 5.33 7.79 8.19
C ASN A 105 3.87 8.17 7.92
N GLY A 106 2.94 7.70 8.71
CA GLY A 106 1.55 8.09 8.60
C GLY A 106 0.85 7.57 7.35
N VAL A 107 0.98 6.27 7.05
CA VAL A 107 0.35 5.63 5.89
C VAL A 107 -0.52 4.48 6.37
N ALA A 108 -1.77 4.42 5.91
CA ALA A 108 -2.66 3.32 6.27
C ALA A 108 -2.25 2.02 5.58
N VAL A 109 -2.37 0.90 6.29
CA VAL A 109 -2.14 -0.44 5.75
C VAL A 109 -3.46 -1.16 5.67
N LEU A 110 -3.84 -1.56 4.47
CA LEU A 110 -5.12 -2.19 4.17
C LEU A 110 -4.87 -3.59 3.63
N GLN A 111 -5.83 -4.48 3.82
CA GLN A 111 -5.71 -5.86 3.33
C GLN A 111 -6.96 -6.26 2.58
N GLY A 112 -6.76 -6.85 1.39
CA GLY A 112 -7.82 -7.41 0.58
C GLY A 112 -7.76 -8.94 0.57
N ARG A 113 -8.89 -9.58 0.31
CA ARG A 113 -8.96 -11.05 0.18
C ARG A 113 -8.67 -11.50 -1.24
N ASN A 114 -8.98 -10.66 -2.22
CA ASN A 114 -8.88 -11.00 -3.64
C ASN A 114 -7.50 -10.78 -4.19
N GLY A 115 -7.22 -11.37 -5.34
CA GLY A 115 -5.97 -11.15 -6.04
C GLY A 115 -5.88 -9.73 -6.63
N THR A 116 -4.69 -9.37 -7.09
CA THR A 116 -4.41 -8.02 -7.56
C THR A 116 -5.26 -7.61 -8.76
N SER A 117 -5.51 -8.53 -9.69
CA SER A 117 -6.33 -8.24 -10.87
C SER A 117 -7.75 -7.85 -10.50
N SER A 118 -8.35 -8.59 -9.58
CA SER A 118 -9.70 -8.32 -9.10
C SER A 118 -9.76 -6.98 -8.37
N LEU A 119 -8.80 -6.71 -7.50
CA LEU A 119 -8.75 -5.42 -6.78
C LEU A 119 -8.57 -4.25 -7.73
N SER A 120 -7.68 -4.37 -8.71
CA SER A 120 -7.46 -3.33 -9.71
C SER A 120 -8.71 -3.05 -10.53
N GLY A 121 -9.42 -4.10 -10.93
CA GLY A 121 -10.69 -3.96 -11.65
C GLY A 121 -11.75 -3.25 -10.83
N ASP A 122 -11.86 -3.63 -9.55
CA ASP A 122 -12.85 -3.04 -8.63
C ASP A 122 -12.54 -1.58 -8.32
N MET A 123 -11.30 -1.14 -8.47
CA MET A 123 -10.92 0.24 -8.23
C MET A 123 -11.21 1.16 -9.40
N SER A 124 -11.60 0.62 -10.55
CA SER A 124 -12.00 1.41 -11.70
C SER A 124 -13.41 1.95 -11.50
N TRP A 125 -13.55 3.25 -11.38
CA TRP A 125 -14.85 3.92 -11.23
C TRP A 125 -14.95 5.20 -12.03
#